data_4f819aa0ce5a5f04362b9fe880ef2ccd
#
_entry.id   4f819aa0ce5a5f04362b9fe880ef2ccd
#
_cell.length_a   1.000
_cell.length_b   1.000
_cell.length_c   1.000
_cell.angle_alpha   90.00
_cell.angle_beta   90.00
_cell.angle_gamma   90.00
#
_symmetry.space_group_name_H-M   'P 1'
#
loop_
_entity.id
_entity.type
_entity.pdbx_description
1 polymer ?
#
loop_
_entity_poly.entity_id
_entity_poly.type
_entity_poly.pdbx_seq_one_letter_code
_entity_poly.pdbx_strand_id
1 'polypeptide(L)'
;MALTKTKYTLVLALAAIGVIAAAFGALSASHMFTNNGSLSYPPPPPPTVQIGVYSDSSCTNAISNIAWGTLSPGAIATQTIYVRNEGNASVTLSMSTSAWNPSNASSYMTLTWDKGNYTLTAGSVVSSVLTLNVSSSITGITTFSFNTTITGTQ
;
A
#
# COMPACT_ATOMS: atom_id res chain seq x y z
N MET A 1 37.15 43.47 -83.36
CA MET A 1 37.62 42.21 -82.91
C MET A 1 37.54 42.04 -81.34
N ALA A 2 36.86 42.93 -80.64
CA ALA A 2 36.74 42.92 -79.19
C ALA A 2 35.46 42.24 -78.65
N LEU A 3 34.39 42.07 -79.48
CA LEU A 3 33.14 41.51 -79.00
C LEU A 3 33.11 40.00 -78.81
N THR A 4 34.00 39.25 -79.45
CA THR A 4 34.06 37.82 -79.37
C THR A 4 34.70 37.31 -78.03
N LYS A 5 35.67 38.05 -77.53
CA LYS A 5 36.29 37.67 -76.25
C LYS A 5 35.38 37.84 -75.03
N THR A 6 34.54 38.84 -75.07
CA THR A 6 33.59 39.12 -73.99
C THR A 6 32.47 38.07 -73.92
N LYS A 7 32.04 37.53 -75.05
CA LYS A 7 31.00 36.46 -75.07
C LYS A 7 31.51 35.11 -74.53
N TYR A 8 32.76 34.76 -74.84
CA TYR A 8 33.35 33.56 -74.35
C TYR A 8 33.66 33.61 -72.84
N THR A 9 34.05 34.81 -72.38
CA THR A 9 34.30 34.99 -70.93
C THR A 9 32.99 34.91 -70.14
N LEU A 10 31.87 35.43 -70.69
CA LEU A 10 30.56 35.35 -70.06
C LEU A 10 30.03 33.87 -70.00
N VAL A 11 30.20 33.11 -71.09
CA VAL A 11 29.76 31.74 -71.21
C VAL A 11 30.58 30.85 -70.27
N LEU A 12 31.88 31.07 -70.16
CA LEU A 12 32.74 30.33 -69.26
C LEU A 12 32.41 30.66 -67.77
N ALA A 13 32.07 31.91 -67.46
CA ALA A 13 31.66 32.31 -66.14
C ALA A 13 30.31 31.66 -65.71
N LEU A 14 29.35 31.62 -66.62
CA LEU A 14 28.05 30.98 -66.44
C LEU A 14 28.17 29.43 -66.29
N ALA A 15 29.07 28.82 -67.06
CA ALA A 15 29.33 27.37 -66.96
C ALA A 15 30.03 27.01 -65.59
N ALA A 16 30.94 27.84 -65.09
CA ALA A 16 31.59 27.69 -63.81
C ALA A 16 30.60 27.86 -62.65
N ILE A 17 29.66 28.80 -62.72
CA ILE A 17 28.62 29.00 -61.70
C ILE A 17 27.64 27.81 -61.69
N GLY A 18 27.29 27.28 -62.85
CA GLY A 18 26.39 26.13 -62.95
C GLY A 18 27.02 24.82 -62.35
N VAL A 19 28.29 24.62 -62.55
CA VAL A 19 29.00 23.45 -61.97
C VAL A 19 29.17 23.61 -60.44
N ILE A 20 29.38 24.83 -59.94
CA ILE A 20 29.46 25.07 -58.53
C ILE A 20 28.10 24.91 -57.85
N ALA A 21 27.00 25.32 -58.46
CA ALA A 21 25.65 25.12 -57.93
C ALA A 21 25.25 23.66 -57.87
N ALA A 22 25.66 22.83 -58.82
CA ALA A 22 25.40 21.39 -58.82
C ALA A 22 26.24 20.65 -57.73
N ALA A 23 27.43 21.17 -57.40
CA ALA A 23 28.27 20.58 -56.34
C ALA A 23 27.80 20.91 -54.91
N PHE A 24 27.07 22.02 -54.69
CA PHE A 24 26.53 22.40 -53.39
C PHE A 24 25.20 21.73 -53.03
N GLY A 25 24.49 21.14 -54.01
CA GLY A 25 23.20 20.49 -53.80
C GLY A 25 23.28 19.15 -53.05
N ALA A 26 24.45 18.58 -52.83
CA ALA A 26 24.65 17.30 -52.23
C ALA A 26 25.37 17.36 -50.86
N LEU A 27 25.69 18.52 -50.34
CA LEU A 27 26.29 18.65 -49.02
C LEU A 27 25.20 18.70 -47.94
N SER A 28 24.95 17.56 -47.30
CA SER A 28 24.16 17.52 -46.06
C SER A 28 25.08 17.36 -44.85
N ALA A 29 25.00 18.27 -43.89
CA ALA A 29 25.69 18.16 -42.63
C ALA A 29 24.65 17.78 -41.56
N SER A 30 24.86 16.65 -40.87
CA SER A 30 24.08 16.26 -39.70
C SER A 30 24.91 16.45 -38.45
N HIS A 31 24.32 17.03 -37.43
CA HIS A 31 24.93 17.15 -36.12
C HIS A 31 24.16 16.28 -35.12
N MET A 32 24.85 15.34 -34.49
CA MET A 32 24.28 14.47 -33.48
C MET A 32 24.72 14.99 -32.11
N PHE A 33 23.78 15.17 -31.21
CA PHE A 33 24.06 15.52 -29.82
C PHE A 33 23.36 14.55 -28.87
N THR A 34 24.02 14.26 -27.77
CA THR A 34 23.50 13.35 -26.74
C THR A 34 22.75 14.17 -25.70
N ASN A 35 21.53 13.76 -25.40
CA ASN A 35 20.74 14.31 -24.31
C ASN A 35 20.88 13.40 -23.09
N ASN A 36 21.33 13.94 -21.98
CA ASN A 36 21.46 13.26 -20.72
C ASN A 36 20.57 13.96 -19.69
N GLY A 37 19.82 13.18 -18.94
CA GLY A 37 19.00 13.66 -17.83
C GLY A 37 19.03 12.66 -16.67
N SER A 38 18.93 13.16 -15.46
CA SER A 38 18.74 12.32 -14.26
C SER A 38 17.35 12.60 -13.67
N LEU A 39 16.70 11.53 -13.20
CA LEU A 39 15.46 11.64 -12.45
C LEU A 39 15.79 11.49 -10.96
N SER A 40 15.34 12.44 -10.16
CA SER A 40 15.40 12.36 -8.71
C SER A 40 14.01 12.06 -8.17
N TYR A 41 13.86 10.93 -7.48
CA TYR A 41 12.63 10.56 -6.80
C TYR A 41 12.74 10.93 -5.32
N PRO A 42 11.68 11.47 -4.69
CA PRO A 42 11.66 11.61 -3.24
C PRO A 42 11.83 10.22 -2.59
N PRO A 43 12.51 10.12 -1.45
CA PRO A 43 12.61 8.86 -0.74
C PRO A 43 11.21 8.34 -0.39
N PRO A 44 10.98 7.02 -0.40
CA PRO A 44 9.70 6.45 0.01
C PRO A 44 9.40 6.87 1.47
N PRO A 45 8.13 7.08 1.81
CA PRO A 45 7.76 7.42 3.18
C PRO A 45 8.21 6.31 4.13
N PRO A 46 8.60 6.64 5.36
CA PRO A 46 8.98 5.64 6.36
C PRO A 46 7.80 4.68 6.62
N PRO A 47 8.08 3.41 6.95
CA PRO A 47 7.03 2.44 7.26
C PRO A 47 6.26 2.88 8.52
N THR A 48 4.94 2.78 8.45
CA THR A 48 4.05 3.04 9.59
C THR A 48 3.19 1.81 9.83
N VAL A 49 2.98 1.49 11.11
CA VAL A 49 2.10 0.41 11.56
C VAL A 49 0.91 1.04 12.28
N GLN A 50 -0.30 0.75 11.80
CA GLN A 50 -1.54 1.18 12.43
C GLN A 50 -2.63 0.15 12.15
N ILE A 51 -3.35 -0.27 13.20
CA ILE A 51 -4.44 -1.24 13.11
C ILE A 51 -5.74 -0.60 13.56
N GLY A 52 -6.77 -0.65 12.70
CA GLY A 52 -8.15 -0.35 13.03
C GLY A 52 -8.96 -1.61 13.21
N VAL A 53 -9.92 -1.60 14.15
CA VAL A 53 -10.87 -2.70 14.41
C VAL A 53 -12.29 -2.18 14.28
N TYR A 54 -13.11 -2.87 13.47
CA TYR A 54 -14.41 -2.40 13.03
C TYR A 54 -15.48 -3.47 13.15
N SER A 55 -16.74 -3.04 13.29
CA SER A 55 -17.92 -3.92 13.31
C SER A 55 -18.48 -4.22 11.91
N ASP A 56 -18.00 -3.51 10.88
CA ASP A 56 -18.49 -3.63 9.50
C ASP A 56 -17.33 -3.81 8.50
N SER A 57 -17.62 -4.48 7.38
CA SER A 57 -16.63 -4.76 6.33
C SER A 57 -16.13 -3.52 5.59
N SER A 58 -16.88 -2.42 5.66
CA SER A 58 -16.49 -1.12 5.07
C SER A 58 -15.55 -0.34 5.97
N CYS A 59 -15.30 -0.82 7.20
CA CYS A 59 -14.44 -0.18 8.21
C CYS A 59 -14.85 1.27 8.50
N THR A 60 -16.15 1.50 8.68
CA THR A 60 -16.72 2.81 8.99
C THR A 60 -17.08 2.96 10.46
N ASN A 61 -17.37 1.85 11.16
CA ASN A 61 -17.78 1.84 12.57
C ASN A 61 -16.71 1.16 13.43
N ALA A 62 -15.82 1.97 13.99
CA ALA A 62 -14.78 1.47 14.89
C ALA A 62 -15.40 0.85 16.16
N ILE A 63 -14.87 -0.30 16.59
CA ILE A 63 -15.31 -0.99 17.80
C ILE A 63 -14.65 -0.36 19.01
N SER A 64 -15.46 0.07 19.96
CA SER A 64 -15.03 0.48 21.31
C SER A 64 -15.47 -0.50 22.38
N ASN A 65 -16.47 -1.34 22.10
CA ASN A 65 -17.00 -2.33 23.01
C ASN A 65 -17.61 -3.51 22.24
N ILE A 66 -17.51 -4.73 22.80
CA ILE A 66 -18.21 -5.91 22.34
C ILE A 66 -19.11 -6.42 23.45
N ALA A 67 -20.42 -6.45 23.17
CA ALA A 67 -21.40 -7.00 24.10
C ALA A 67 -21.58 -8.52 23.86
N TRP A 68 -21.19 -9.32 24.82
CA TRP A 68 -21.32 -10.80 24.74
C TRP A 68 -22.71 -11.30 25.15
N GLY A 69 -23.57 -10.43 25.69
CA GLY A 69 -24.88 -10.80 26.20
C GLY A 69 -24.84 -11.65 27.46
N THR A 70 -25.91 -12.42 27.70
CA THR A 70 -25.98 -13.35 28.83
C THR A 70 -25.49 -14.72 28.41
N LEU A 71 -24.47 -15.22 29.09
CA LEU A 71 -23.85 -16.52 28.82
C LEU A 71 -24.10 -17.48 29.99
N SER A 72 -24.36 -18.75 29.67
CA SER A 72 -24.48 -19.83 30.63
C SER A 72 -23.13 -20.55 30.82
N PRO A 73 -22.92 -21.26 31.94
CA PRO A 73 -21.78 -22.17 32.09
C PRO A 73 -21.70 -23.17 30.91
N GLY A 74 -20.53 -23.32 30.33
CA GLY A 74 -20.29 -24.15 29.14
C GLY A 74 -20.65 -23.49 27.81
N ALA A 75 -21.10 -22.23 27.79
CA ALA A 75 -21.46 -21.53 26.56
C ALA A 75 -20.23 -21.19 25.71
N ILE A 76 -20.45 -21.20 24.39
CA ILE A 76 -19.54 -20.67 23.38
C ILE A 76 -20.25 -19.54 22.66
N ALA A 77 -19.67 -18.36 22.65
CA ALA A 77 -20.20 -17.19 21.95
C ALA A 77 -19.20 -16.71 20.89
N THR A 78 -19.71 -16.28 19.75
CA THR A 78 -18.88 -15.78 18.66
C THR A 78 -19.27 -14.35 18.27
N GLN A 79 -18.30 -13.56 17.86
CA GLN A 79 -18.47 -12.22 17.29
C GLN A 79 -17.58 -12.06 16.09
N THR A 80 -18.11 -11.49 15.01
CA THR A 80 -17.32 -11.16 13.82
C THR A 80 -16.84 -9.72 13.92
N ILE A 81 -15.56 -9.50 13.67
CA ILE A 81 -14.92 -8.20 13.58
C ILE A 81 -14.16 -8.08 12.26
N TYR A 82 -13.84 -6.86 11.88
CA TYR A 82 -13.01 -6.56 10.71
C TYR A 82 -11.77 -5.81 11.16
N VAL A 83 -10.61 -6.31 10.78
CA VAL A 83 -9.31 -5.72 11.11
C VAL A 83 -8.73 -5.12 9.86
N ARG A 84 -8.40 -3.82 9.91
CA ARG A 84 -7.78 -3.09 8.80
C ARG A 84 -6.36 -2.69 9.17
N ASN A 85 -5.45 -2.90 8.24
CA ASN A 85 -4.12 -2.30 8.32
C ASN A 85 -4.18 -0.89 7.73
N GLU A 86 -4.13 0.11 8.57
CA GLU A 86 -4.16 1.54 8.18
C GLU A 86 -2.77 2.13 7.97
N GLY A 87 -1.73 1.33 8.23
CA GLY A 87 -0.35 1.67 7.94
C GLY A 87 0.02 1.45 6.46
N ASN A 88 1.26 1.75 6.13
CA ASN A 88 1.81 1.59 4.79
C ASN A 88 2.76 0.37 4.64
N ALA A 89 2.86 -0.46 5.66
CA ALA A 89 3.67 -1.68 5.67
C ALA A 89 2.83 -2.90 6.05
N SER A 90 3.20 -4.10 5.57
CA SER A 90 2.57 -5.36 5.97
C SER A 90 2.87 -5.67 7.44
N VAL A 91 1.89 -6.25 8.12
CA VAL A 91 2.00 -6.59 9.55
C VAL A 91 1.54 -8.01 9.81
N THR A 92 2.11 -8.62 10.84
CA THR A 92 1.64 -9.89 11.41
C THR A 92 0.73 -9.59 12.60
N LEU A 93 -0.47 -10.14 12.58
CA LEU A 93 -1.49 -9.88 13.60
C LEU A 93 -1.32 -10.79 14.82
N SER A 94 -1.50 -10.23 16.00
CA SER A 94 -1.61 -10.93 17.28
C SER A 94 -2.76 -10.38 18.13
N MET A 95 -3.25 -11.17 19.06
CA MET A 95 -4.31 -10.78 19.99
C MET A 95 -3.94 -11.18 21.41
N SER A 96 -4.26 -10.30 22.36
CA SER A 96 -4.13 -10.58 23.79
C SER A 96 -5.35 -10.08 24.56
N THR A 97 -5.58 -10.64 25.74
CA THR A 97 -6.61 -10.19 26.67
C THR A 97 -5.98 -9.74 27.97
N SER A 98 -6.59 -8.77 28.63
CA SER A 98 -6.10 -8.19 29.89
C SER A 98 -7.24 -7.59 30.72
N ALA A 99 -6.92 -7.13 31.92
CA ALA A 99 -7.83 -6.41 32.80
C ALA A 99 -9.16 -7.16 33.07
N TRP A 100 -9.08 -8.47 33.25
CA TRP A 100 -10.25 -9.27 33.60
C TRP A 100 -10.85 -8.81 34.94
N ASN A 101 -12.17 -8.60 34.95
CA ASN A 101 -12.92 -8.25 36.14
C ASN A 101 -14.20 -9.11 36.21
N PRO A 102 -14.38 -9.93 37.26
CA PRO A 102 -13.41 -10.16 38.32
C PRO A 102 -12.15 -10.87 37.78
N SER A 103 -11.01 -10.72 38.46
CA SER A 103 -9.71 -11.20 37.97
C SER A 103 -9.68 -12.72 37.75
N ASN A 104 -10.42 -13.50 38.57
CA ASN A 104 -10.55 -14.95 38.43
C ASN A 104 -11.39 -15.37 37.21
N ALA A 105 -12.08 -14.47 36.50
CA ALA A 105 -12.83 -14.80 35.29
C ALA A 105 -11.92 -15.36 34.19
N SER A 106 -10.65 -14.94 34.13
CA SER A 106 -9.65 -15.45 33.18
C SER A 106 -9.33 -16.94 33.37
N SER A 107 -9.63 -17.52 34.52
CA SER A 107 -9.46 -18.96 34.77
C SER A 107 -10.63 -19.80 34.23
N TYR A 108 -11.75 -19.17 33.94
CA TYR A 108 -12.98 -19.83 33.46
C TYR A 108 -13.40 -19.41 32.07
N MET A 109 -12.81 -18.35 31.56
CA MET A 109 -13.15 -17.82 30.23
C MET A 109 -11.90 -17.67 29.37
N THR A 110 -12.01 -18.05 28.10
CA THR A 110 -10.92 -17.92 27.14
C THR A 110 -11.45 -17.29 25.86
N LEU A 111 -10.84 -16.19 25.44
CA LEU A 111 -11.08 -15.59 24.12
C LEU A 111 -10.04 -16.12 23.14
N THR A 112 -10.51 -16.64 22.02
CA THR A 112 -9.66 -17.04 20.88
C THR A 112 -10.13 -16.34 19.61
N TRP A 113 -9.30 -16.36 18.58
CA TRP A 113 -9.64 -15.84 17.27
C TRP A 113 -8.95 -16.65 16.16
N ASP A 114 -9.44 -16.50 14.93
CA ASP A 114 -8.99 -17.27 13.76
C ASP A 114 -7.87 -16.60 12.95
N LYS A 115 -7.34 -15.45 13.41
CA LYS A 115 -6.31 -14.65 12.69
C LYS A 115 -4.99 -14.52 13.46
N GLY A 116 -4.67 -15.45 14.36
CA GLY A 116 -3.35 -15.49 14.99
C GLY A 116 -2.25 -15.72 13.95
N ASN A 117 -1.19 -14.88 13.97
CA ASN A 117 -0.06 -14.89 13.03
C ASN A 117 -0.46 -14.65 11.55
N TYR A 118 -1.63 -14.08 11.30
CA TYR A 118 -2.05 -13.71 9.94
C TYR A 118 -1.27 -12.48 9.46
N THR A 119 -0.71 -12.56 8.24
CA THR A 119 -0.05 -11.39 7.62
C THR A 119 -1.08 -10.55 6.88
N LEU A 120 -1.25 -9.30 7.31
CA LEU A 120 -2.17 -8.33 6.73
C LEU A 120 -1.38 -7.26 5.97
N THR A 121 -1.54 -7.20 4.65
CA THR A 121 -0.87 -6.21 3.82
C THR A 121 -1.40 -4.80 4.05
N ALA A 122 -0.60 -3.79 3.72
CA ALA A 122 -0.97 -2.38 3.85
C ALA A 122 -2.32 -2.07 3.18
N GLY A 123 -3.18 -1.32 3.85
CA GLY A 123 -4.51 -0.92 3.38
C GLY A 123 -5.57 -2.03 3.32
N SER A 124 -5.20 -3.30 3.56
CA SER A 124 -6.12 -4.43 3.47
C SER A 124 -7.00 -4.59 4.71
N VAL A 125 -8.14 -5.26 4.51
CA VAL A 125 -9.10 -5.62 5.55
C VAL A 125 -9.23 -7.13 5.60
N VAL A 126 -9.31 -7.69 6.81
CA VAL A 126 -9.61 -9.10 7.04
C VAL A 126 -10.76 -9.25 8.02
N SER A 127 -11.69 -10.15 7.70
CA SER A 127 -12.73 -10.60 8.64
C SER A 127 -12.13 -11.60 9.64
N SER A 128 -12.44 -11.45 10.90
CA SER A 128 -12.00 -12.36 11.98
C SER A 128 -13.18 -12.73 12.87
N VAL A 129 -13.20 -13.98 13.30
CA VAL A 129 -14.17 -14.48 14.26
C VAL A 129 -13.50 -14.59 15.63
N LEU A 130 -14.02 -13.82 16.59
CA LEU A 130 -13.72 -13.95 17.99
C LEU A 130 -14.61 -15.04 18.59
N THR A 131 -14.04 -15.94 19.37
CA THR A 131 -14.77 -17.02 20.07
C THR A 131 -14.46 -16.95 21.57
N LEU A 132 -15.50 -16.64 22.35
CA LEU A 132 -15.43 -16.64 23.81
C LEU A 132 -15.98 -17.98 24.33
N ASN A 133 -15.12 -18.75 24.98
CA ASN A 133 -15.48 -20.01 25.62
C ASN A 133 -15.64 -19.76 27.12
N VAL A 134 -16.77 -20.22 27.68
CA VAL A 134 -17.07 -20.17 29.11
C VAL A 134 -16.99 -21.60 29.68
N SER A 135 -16.19 -21.81 30.70
CA SER A 135 -16.08 -23.11 31.35
C SER A 135 -17.41 -23.56 31.97
N SER A 136 -17.75 -24.82 31.84
CA SER A 136 -18.92 -25.40 32.54
C SER A 136 -18.78 -25.41 34.06
N SER A 137 -17.55 -25.27 34.57
CA SER A 137 -17.25 -25.24 36.01
C SER A 137 -17.28 -23.84 36.62
N ILE A 138 -17.65 -22.82 35.84
CA ILE A 138 -17.72 -21.42 36.33
C ILE A 138 -18.79 -21.28 37.39
N THR A 139 -18.42 -20.70 38.55
CA THR A 139 -19.31 -20.41 39.66
C THR A 139 -19.02 -19.05 40.26
N GLY A 140 -20.04 -18.40 40.85
CA GLY A 140 -19.89 -17.14 41.59
C GLY A 140 -19.56 -15.91 40.75
N ILE A 141 -19.51 -16.03 39.42
CA ILE A 141 -19.31 -14.88 38.51
C ILE A 141 -20.63 -14.63 37.81
N THR A 142 -21.24 -13.49 38.06
CA THR A 142 -22.52 -13.06 37.48
C THR A 142 -22.36 -12.01 36.40
N THR A 143 -21.25 -11.26 36.42
CA THR A 143 -20.87 -10.26 35.42
C THR A 143 -19.37 -10.36 35.17
N PHE A 144 -18.96 -10.01 33.98
CA PHE A 144 -17.54 -9.96 33.64
C PHE A 144 -17.23 -8.83 32.66
N SER A 145 -16.01 -8.37 32.65
CA SER A 145 -15.42 -7.51 31.63
C SER A 145 -13.93 -7.83 31.43
N PHE A 146 -13.42 -7.53 30.28
CA PHE A 146 -11.97 -7.64 29.97
C PHE A 146 -11.63 -6.77 28.77
N ASN A 147 -10.36 -6.45 28.64
CA ASN A 147 -9.86 -5.75 27.45
C ASN A 147 -9.29 -6.76 26.44
N THR A 148 -9.55 -6.50 25.16
CA THR A 148 -8.92 -7.21 24.05
C THR A 148 -8.03 -6.21 23.30
N THR A 149 -6.79 -6.61 23.06
CA THR A 149 -5.83 -5.82 22.26
C THR A 149 -5.43 -6.62 21.03
N ILE A 150 -5.63 -6.05 19.85
CA ILE A 150 -5.14 -6.57 18.58
C ILE A 150 -3.93 -5.74 18.18
N THR A 151 -2.81 -6.39 17.89
CA THR A 151 -1.55 -5.75 17.55
C THR A 151 -1.08 -6.25 16.20
N GLY A 152 -0.58 -5.32 15.38
CA GLY A 152 0.16 -5.63 14.15
C GLY A 152 1.64 -5.34 14.38
N THR A 153 2.52 -6.27 14.05
CA THR A 153 3.98 -6.12 14.10
C THR A 153 4.59 -6.39 12.74
N GLN A 154 5.65 -5.65 12.40
CA GLN A 154 6.50 -5.90 11.23
C GLN A 154 7.52 -6.99 11.53
#